data_1772477eb8b20294361f31364ff43fe5
#
_entry.id   1772477eb8b20294361f31364ff43fe5
#
_cell.length_a   1.000
_cell.length_b   1.000
_cell.length_c   1.000
_cell.angle_alpha   90.00
_cell.angle_beta   90.00
_cell.angle_gamma   90.00
#
_symmetry.space_group_name_H-M   'P 1'
#
loop_
_entity.id
_entity.type
_entity.pdbx_description
1 polymer ?
#
loop_
_entity_poly.entity_id
_entity_poly.type
_entity_poly.pdbx_seq_one_letter_code
_entity_poly.pdbx_strand_id
1 'polypeptide(L)'
;MPLSVIANVGVDYCLPVAGMGVLLSDLLRRELPENKPAPEDIAIEAKIAQRVLSDLPAVEALGEQVPYNCPDCGGILWQMAQGKFLRYRCHTGHAFTSSVLLAQQTVKIEETLWVALRMFEERQNLLATMSKNESKKTPSSISQRAKDYQVHIERIRAMLTATDKGPGFSQ
;
A
#
# COMPACT_ATOMS: atom_id res chain seq x y z
N MET A 1 -17.51 1.82 0.39
CA MET A 1 -17.28 1.50 -1.04
C MET A 1 -18.20 2.29 -1.98
N PRO A 2 -19.55 2.23 -1.95
CA PRO A 2 -20.39 2.95 -2.93
C PRO A 2 -20.15 4.46 -2.97
N LEU A 3 -20.04 5.12 -1.81
CA LEU A 3 -19.79 6.57 -1.73
C LEU A 3 -18.45 6.98 -2.35
N SER A 4 -17.41 6.16 -2.21
CA SER A 4 -16.11 6.41 -2.84
C SER A 4 -16.21 6.34 -4.37
N VAL A 5 -16.98 5.40 -4.92
CA VAL A 5 -17.21 5.31 -6.36
C VAL A 5 -17.96 6.54 -6.87
N ILE A 6 -19.05 6.93 -6.20
CA ILE A 6 -19.85 8.12 -6.56
C ILE A 6 -19.01 9.40 -6.52
N ALA A 7 -18.13 9.54 -5.53
CA ALA A 7 -17.26 10.70 -5.40
C ALA A 7 -16.17 10.78 -6.47
N ASN A 8 -15.78 9.64 -7.04
CA ASN A 8 -14.59 9.53 -7.87
C ASN A 8 -14.86 9.18 -9.35
N VAL A 9 -16.03 8.66 -9.68
CA VAL A 9 -16.39 8.23 -11.03
C VAL A 9 -17.77 8.77 -11.41
N GLY A 10 -17.97 9.12 -12.68
CA GLY A 10 -19.30 9.40 -13.21
C GLY A 10 -20.16 8.14 -13.10
N VAL A 11 -21.26 8.23 -12.35
CA VAL A 11 -22.19 7.11 -12.12
C VAL A 11 -23.49 7.39 -12.83
N ASP A 12 -23.91 6.48 -13.71
CA ASP A 12 -25.18 6.63 -14.43
C ASP A 12 -26.39 6.45 -13.53
N TYR A 13 -26.31 5.54 -12.56
CA TYR A 13 -27.43 5.21 -11.67
C TYR A 13 -26.95 4.98 -10.25
N CYS A 14 -27.68 5.54 -9.29
CA CYS A 14 -27.50 5.29 -7.86
C CYS A 14 -28.86 4.94 -7.24
N LEU A 15 -29.05 3.69 -6.85
CA LEU A 15 -30.33 3.17 -6.40
C LEU A 15 -30.18 2.29 -5.16
N PRO A 16 -31.22 2.19 -4.31
CA PRO A 16 -31.31 1.13 -3.33
C PRO A 16 -31.30 -0.27 -3.99
N VAL A 17 -30.76 -1.27 -3.28
CA VAL A 17 -30.63 -2.65 -3.78
C VAL A 17 -31.97 -3.19 -4.34
N ALA A 18 -33.09 -2.89 -3.70
CA ALA A 18 -34.42 -3.33 -4.14
C ALA A 18 -34.80 -2.82 -5.55
N GLY A 19 -34.26 -1.66 -5.99
CA GLY A 19 -34.53 -1.09 -7.30
C GLY A 19 -33.60 -1.61 -8.40
N MET A 20 -32.49 -2.27 -8.07
CA MET A 20 -31.51 -2.69 -9.05
C MET A 20 -32.01 -3.72 -10.04
N GLY A 21 -32.85 -4.67 -9.62
CA GLY A 21 -33.39 -5.72 -10.48
C GLY A 21 -34.26 -5.16 -11.61
N VAL A 22 -35.10 -4.17 -11.31
CA VAL A 22 -35.96 -3.51 -12.30
C VAL A 22 -35.09 -2.73 -13.29
N LEU A 23 -34.15 -1.94 -12.81
CA LEU A 23 -33.22 -1.19 -13.67
C LEU A 23 -32.43 -2.10 -14.60
N LEU A 24 -31.86 -3.19 -14.09
CA LEU A 24 -31.11 -4.15 -14.90
C LEU A 24 -32.00 -4.78 -15.99
N SER A 25 -33.25 -5.12 -15.67
CA SER A 25 -34.20 -5.65 -16.65
C SER A 25 -34.51 -4.64 -17.73
N ASP A 26 -34.63 -3.35 -17.40
CA ASP A 26 -34.88 -2.29 -18.36
C ASP A 26 -33.64 -2.02 -19.23
N LEU A 27 -32.46 -2.03 -18.67
CA LEU A 27 -31.22 -1.85 -19.42
C LEU A 27 -31.00 -2.97 -20.45
N LEU A 28 -31.29 -4.22 -20.08
CA LEU A 28 -31.17 -5.38 -20.97
C LEU A 28 -32.16 -5.36 -22.15
N ARG A 29 -33.23 -4.60 -22.06
CA ARG A 29 -34.21 -4.43 -23.15
C ARG A 29 -33.85 -3.32 -24.10
N ARG A 30 -32.90 -2.45 -23.75
CA ARG A 30 -32.47 -1.35 -24.62
C ARG A 30 -31.58 -1.88 -25.74
N GLU A 31 -31.63 -1.20 -26.88
CA GLU A 31 -30.64 -1.45 -27.94
C GLU A 31 -29.22 -1.20 -27.42
N LEU A 32 -28.31 -2.12 -27.75
CA LEU A 32 -26.91 -1.97 -27.38
C LEU A 32 -26.31 -0.78 -28.15
N PRO A 33 -25.56 0.09 -27.47
CA PRO A 33 -24.80 1.13 -28.17
C PRO A 33 -23.78 0.48 -29.11
N GLU A 34 -23.41 1.19 -30.15
CA GLU A 34 -22.32 0.74 -31.05
C GLU A 34 -21.07 0.36 -30.25
N ASN A 35 -20.52 -0.79 -30.61
CA ASN A 35 -19.31 -1.31 -29.94
C ASN A 35 -18.10 -0.44 -30.29
N LYS A 36 -17.72 0.45 -29.40
CA LYS A 36 -16.49 1.24 -29.52
C LYS A 36 -15.29 0.42 -29.07
N PRO A 37 -14.16 0.46 -29.77
CA PRO A 37 -12.94 -0.20 -29.31
C PRO A 37 -12.52 0.36 -27.96
N ALA A 38 -12.01 -0.52 -27.09
CA ALA A 38 -11.50 -0.08 -25.81
C ALA A 38 -10.32 0.89 -26.03
N PRO A 39 -10.22 1.98 -25.25
CA PRO A 39 -9.06 2.85 -25.27
C PRO A 39 -7.76 2.05 -25.07
N GLU A 40 -6.70 2.44 -25.76
CA GLU A 40 -5.44 1.68 -25.79
C GLU A 40 -4.79 1.56 -24.40
N ASP A 41 -4.86 2.61 -23.60
CA ASP A 41 -4.40 2.63 -22.21
C ASP A 41 -5.11 1.60 -21.34
N ILE A 42 -6.42 1.47 -21.47
CA ILE A 42 -7.21 0.45 -20.73
C ILE A 42 -6.81 -0.95 -21.20
N ALA A 43 -6.56 -1.14 -22.50
CA ALA A 43 -6.11 -2.42 -23.02
C ALA A 43 -4.71 -2.80 -22.48
N ILE A 44 -3.80 -1.84 -22.38
CA ILE A 44 -2.47 -2.03 -21.78
C ILE A 44 -2.60 -2.34 -20.28
N GLU A 45 -3.39 -1.55 -19.54
CA GLU A 45 -3.63 -1.79 -18.11
C GLU A 45 -4.19 -3.20 -17.85
N ALA A 46 -5.13 -3.66 -18.67
CA ALA A 46 -5.70 -5.00 -18.57
C ALA A 46 -4.64 -6.10 -18.77
N LYS A 47 -3.76 -5.95 -19.74
CA LYS A 47 -2.67 -6.89 -20.00
C LYS A 47 -1.65 -6.95 -18.86
N ILE A 48 -1.33 -5.80 -18.26
CA ILE A 48 -0.47 -5.72 -17.07
C ILE A 48 -1.15 -6.42 -15.89
N ALA A 49 -2.43 -6.16 -15.66
CA ALA A 49 -3.20 -6.79 -14.58
C ALA A 49 -3.31 -8.32 -14.74
N GLN A 50 -3.38 -8.81 -15.96
CA GLN A 50 -3.35 -10.24 -16.28
C GLN A 50 -1.94 -10.85 -16.22
N ARG A 51 -0.92 -10.05 -15.89
CA ARG A 51 0.50 -10.45 -15.91
C ARG A 51 1.00 -10.96 -17.27
N VAL A 52 0.34 -10.57 -18.34
CA VAL A 52 0.75 -10.86 -19.72
C VAL A 52 1.84 -9.90 -20.17
N LEU A 53 1.79 -8.65 -19.68
CA LEU A 53 2.82 -7.63 -19.84
C LEU A 53 3.36 -7.27 -18.46
N SER A 54 4.65 -7.40 -18.27
CA SER A 54 5.37 -6.99 -17.05
C SER A 54 6.66 -6.25 -17.38
N ASP A 55 6.78 -5.76 -18.62
CA ASP A 55 7.93 -5.00 -19.08
C ASP A 55 7.81 -3.51 -18.73
N LEU A 56 8.94 -2.88 -18.45
CA LEU A 56 9.00 -1.48 -18.10
C LEU A 56 8.44 -0.57 -19.19
N PRO A 57 8.72 -0.77 -20.50
CA PRO A 57 8.17 0.07 -21.57
C PRO A 57 6.64 0.15 -21.60
N ALA A 58 5.93 -0.94 -21.26
CA ALA A 58 4.48 -0.94 -21.23
C ALA A 58 3.92 -0.08 -20.08
N VAL A 59 4.62 -0.03 -18.94
CA VAL A 59 4.22 0.81 -17.81
C VAL A 59 4.59 2.28 -18.05
N GLU A 60 5.75 2.53 -18.65
CA GLU A 60 6.20 3.88 -19.05
C GLU A 60 5.25 4.53 -20.05
N ALA A 61 4.63 3.75 -20.93
CA ALA A 61 3.61 4.24 -21.86
C ALA A 61 2.33 4.75 -21.15
N LEU A 62 2.07 4.32 -19.92
CA LEU A 62 0.88 4.70 -19.14
C LEU A 62 1.08 5.91 -18.24
N GLY A 63 2.32 6.28 -17.89
CA GLY A 63 2.57 7.38 -16.98
C GLY A 63 4.04 7.62 -16.67
N GLU A 64 4.31 8.54 -15.77
CA GLU A 64 5.66 8.93 -15.36
C GLU A 64 6.11 8.17 -14.11
N GLN A 65 7.37 7.75 -14.09
CA GLN A 65 7.99 7.15 -12.91
C GLN A 65 8.06 8.17 -11.76
N VAL A 66 7.71 7.73 -10.56
CA VAL A 66 7.76 8.56 -9.35
C VAL A 66 8.71 7.95 -8.30
N PRO A 67 9.24 8.76 -7.38
CA PRO A 67 10.19 8.29 -6.35
C PRO A 67 9.48 7.58 -5.19
N TYR A 68 8.47 6.76 -5.50
CA TYR A 68 7.72 5.98 -4.50
C TYR A 68 7.80 4.50 -4.84
N ASN A 69 7.84 3.67 -3.81
CA ASN A 69 7.83 2.23 -3.95
C ASN A 69 6.45 1.64 -3.64
N CYS A 70 6.10 0.60 -4.35
CA CYS A 70 4.89 -0.16 -4.13
C CYS A 70 4.91 -0.80 -2.72
N PRO A 71 3.94 -0.55 -1.86
CA PRO A 71 3.91 -1.13 -0.51
C PRO A 71 3.77 -2.66 -0.53
N ASP A 72 3.18 -3.23 -1.59
CA ASP A 72 2.96 -4.68 -1.70
C ASP A 72 4.20 -5.45 -2.17
N CYS A 73 4.90 -4.94 -3.21
CA CYS A 73 6.01 -5.68 -3.82
C CYS A 73 7.37 -4.97 -3.75
N GLY A 74 7.43 -3.72 -3.26
CA GLY A 74 8.66 -2.92 -3.21
C GLY A 74 9.12 -2.36 -4.56
N GLY A 75 8.44 -2.67 -5.67
CA GLY A 75 8.77 -2.15 -6.99
C GLY A 75 8.47 -0.67 -7.13
N ILE A 76 9.11 -0.01 -8.08
CA ILE A 76 8.90 1.42 -8.38
C ILE A 76 7.46 1.64 -8.85
N LEU A 77 6.91 2.81 -8.55
CA LEU A 77 5.58 3.23 -8.99
C LEU A 77 5.67 4.23 -10.14
N TRP A 78 4.67 4.16 -11.02
CA TRP A 78 4.40 5.14 -12.06
C TRP A 78 3.09 5.86 -11.74
N GLN A 79 3.10 7.18 -11.88
CA GLN A 79 1.91 8.02 -11.76
C GLN A 79 1.21 8.03 -13.11
N MET A 80 -0.05 7.62 -13.11
CA MET A 80 -0.87 7.57 -14.32
C MET A 80 -1.38 8.97 -14.67
N ALA A 81 -1.16 9.39 -15.91
CA ALA A 81 -1.52 10.72 -16.38
C ALA A 81 -3.01 10.91 -16.68
N GLN A 82 -3.83 9.86 -16.62
CA GLN A 82 -5.19 9.86 -17.13
C GLN A 82 -6.24 9.85 -16.03
N GLY A 83 -7.27 10.67 -16.22
CA GLY A 83 -8.43 10.76 -15.34
C GLY A 83 -8.37 11.94 -14.36
N LYS A 84 -9.44 12.11 -13.58
CA LYS A 84 -9.58 13.18 -12.58
C LYS A 84 -8.75 12.95 -11.31
N PHE A 85 -8.17 11.76 -11.15
CA PHE A 85 -7.49 11.33 -9.91
C PHE A 85 -6.09 10.84 -10.21
N LEU A 86 -5.19 11.16 -9.30
CA LEU A 86 -3.86 10.60 -9.29
C LEU A 86 -3.95 9.11 -8.94
N ARG A 87 -3.53 8.28 -9.88
CA ARG A 87 -3.41 6.83 -9.71
C ARG A 87 -1.94 6.44 -9.85
N TYR A 88 -1.56 5.38 -9.16
CA TYR A 88 -0.21 4.84 -9.19
C TYR A 88 -0.26 3.36 -9.51
N ARG A 89 0.69 2.89 -10.30
CA ARG A 89 0.80 1.48 -10.67
C ARG A 89 2.26 1.05 -10.68
N CYS A 90 2.55 -0.17 -10.23
CA CYS A 90 3.86 -0.79 -10.40
C CYS A 90 3.88 -1.73 -11.61
N HIS A 91 5.07 -2.13 -12.03
CA HIS A 91 5.26 -3.05 -13.16
C HIS A 91 4.68 -4.46 -12.92
N THR A 92 4.47 -4.87 -11.66
CA THR A 92 3.84 -6.14 -11.31
C THR A 92 2.32 -6.10 -11.34
N GLY A 93 1.71 -4.91 -11.55
CA GLY A 93 0.28 -4.75 -11.71
C GLY A 93 -0.49 -4.24 -10.49
N HIS A 94 0.16 -4.00 -9.34
CA HIS A 94 -0.51 -3.35 -8.20
C HIS A 94 -0.87 -1.92 -8.55
N ALA A 95 -2.10 -1.51 -8.22
CA ALA A 95 -2.63 -0.20 -8.55
C ALA A 95 -3.26 0.46 -7.32
N PHE A 96 -3.03 1.76 -7.16
CA PHE A 96 -3.47 2.53 -6.00
C PHE A 96 -4.01 3.89 -6.44
N THR A 97 -5.04 4.38 -5.75
CA THR A 97 -5.31 5.81 -5.70
C THR A 97 -4.36 6.47 -4.70
N SER A 98 -4.21 7.79 -4.74
CA SER A 98 -3.34 8.52 -3.78
C SER A 98 -3.70 8.23 -2.33
N SER A 99 -5.00 8.19 -2.00
CA SER A 99 -5.47 7.94 -0.64
C SER A 99 -5.18 6.50 -0.19
N VAL A 100 -5.38 5.53 -1.08
CA VAL A 100 -5.09 4.11 -0.79
C VAL A 100 -3.58 3.89 -0.66
N LEU A 101 -2.77 4.51 -1.52
CA LEU A 101 -1.32 4.42 -1.44
C LEU A 101 -0.82 4.94 -0.08
N LEU A 102 -1.30 6.13 0.34
CA LEU A 102 -0.95 6.70 1.64
C LEU A 102 -1.34 5.78 2.81
N ALA A 103 -2.55 5.22 2.77
CA ALA A 103 -3.02 4.29 3.79
C ALA A 103 -2.16 3.01 3.84
N GLN A 104 -1.85 2.42 2.68
CA GLN A 104 -0.99 1.23 2.60
C GLN A 104 0.45 1.51 3.04
N GLN A 105 1.00 2.68 2.72
CA GLN A 105 2.30 3.10 3.23
C GLN A 105 2.30 3.22 4.77
N THR A 106 1.22 3.73 5.36
CA THR A 106 1.09 3.81 6.83
C THR A 106 1.12 2.43 7.45
N VAL A 107 0.35 1.49 6.92
CA VAL A 107 0.36 0.08 7.37
C VAL A 107 1.76 -0.52 7.24
N LYS A 108 2.45 -0.26 6.11
CA LYS A 108 3.80 -0.79 5.87
C LYS A 108 4.86 -0.22 6.81
N ILE A 109 4.74 1.05 7.16
CA ILE A 109 5.58 1.68 8.18
C ILE A 109 5.39 0.99 9.53
N GLU A 110 4.14 0.77 9.94
CA GLU A 110 3.82 0.10 11.20
C GLU A 110 4.37 -1.34 11.24
N GLU A 111 4.13 -2.15 10.21
CA GLU A 111 4.71 -3.49 10.09
C GLU A 111 6.24 -3.49 10.21
N THR A 112 6.89 -2.51 9.57
CA THR A 112 8.35 -2.38 9.59
C THR A 112 8.87 -2.02 10.98
N LEU A 113 8.16 -1.15 11.69
CA LEU A 113 8.49 -0.79 13.08
C LEU A 113 8.33 -2.00 14.02
N TRP A 114 7.30 -2.83 13.85
CA TRP A 114 7.14 -4.07 14.62
C TRP A 114 8.29 -5.05 14.38
N VAL A 115 8.72 -5.21 13.11
CA VAL A 115 9.88 -6.05 12.78
C VAL A 115 11.16 -5.48 13.41
N ALA A 116 11.38 -4.17 13.30
CA ALA A 116 12.54 -3.51 13.89
C ALA A 116 12.56 -3.65 15.42
N LEU A 117 11.42 -3.46 16.09
CA LEU A 117 11.27 -3.63 17.54
C LEU A 117 11.72 -5.03 17.95
N ARG A 118 11.18 -6.08 17.32
CA ARG A 118 11.54 -7.47 17.59
C ARG A 118 13.05 -7.70 17.41
N MET A 119 13.63 -7.20 16.32
CA MET A 119 15.06 -7.37 16.05
C MET A 119 15.95 -6.70 17.13
N PHE A 120 15.57 -5.53 17.63
CA PHE A 120 16.30 -4.88 18.71
C PHE A 120 16.18 -5.65 20.04
N GLU A 121 15.00 -6.17 20.37
CA GLU A 121 14.78 -7.02 21.55
C GLU A 121 15.58 -8.33 21.48
N GLU A 122 15.58 -9.00 20.32
CA GLU A 122 16.39 -10.20 20.07
C GLU A 122 17.89 -9.93 20.26
N ARG A 123 18.39 -8.82 19.71
CA ARG A 123 19.80 -8.42 19.86
C ARG A 123 20.16 -8.08 21.30
N GLN A 124 19.28 -7.40 22.03
CA GLN A 124 19.49 -7.11 23.45
C GLN A 124 19.58 -8.41 24.26
N ASN A 125 18.68 -9.37 24.03
CA ASN A 125 18.69 -10.68 24.68
C ASN A 125 19.93 -11.48 24.32
N LEU A 126 20.39 -11.44 23.08
CA LEU A 126 21.61 -12.10 22.64
C LEU A 126 22.83 -11.53 23.37
N LEU A 127 22.97 -10.21 23.46
CA LEU A 127 24.05 -9.57 24.21
C LEU A 127 24.03 -9.94 25.70
N ALA A 128 22.84 -10.00 26.31
CA ALA A 128 22.68 -10.42 27.69
C ALA A 128 23.12 -11.88 27.89
N THR A 129 22.83 -12.77 26.95
CA THR A 129 23.24 -14.17 26.98
C THR A 129 24.74 -14.32 26.78
N MET A 130 25.33 -13.60 25.84
CA MET A 130 26.80 -13.59 25.64
C MET A 130 27.52 -13.10 26.88
N SER A 131 27.04 -12.04 27.51
CA SER A 131 27.61 -11.48 28.73
C SER A 131 27.60 -12.46 29.94
N LYS A 132 26.62 -13.36 30.00
CA LYS A 132 26.55 -14.41 31.05
C LYS A 132 27.53 -15.55 30.81
N ASN A 133 27.84 -15.85 29.55
CA ASN A 133 28.70 -16.98 29.17
C ASN A 133 30.19 -16.62 29.15
N GLU A 134 30.55 -15.33 29.06
CA GLU A 134 31.92 -14.86 29.10
C GLU A 134 32.37 -14.64 30.56
N SER A 135 33.26 -15.51 31.05
CA SER A 135 33.82 -15.44 32.40
C SER A 135 34.55 -14.12 32.63
N LYS A 136 34.05 -13.30 33.55
CA LYS A 136 34.72 -12.21 34.30
C LYS A 136 35.33 -10.99 33.58
N LYS A 137 35.32 -10.88 32.27
CA LYS A 137 35.74 -9.65 31.55
C LYS A 137 34.75 -9.29 30.48
N THR A 138 33.51 -8.97 30.86
CA THR A 138 32.57 -8.38 29.91
C THR A 138 33.07 -7.00 29.52
N PRO A 139 33.46 -6.76 28.26
CA PRO A 139 33.88 -5.44 27.85
C PRO A 139 32.74 -4.43 28.12
N SER A 140 33.08 -3.28 28.67
CA SER A 140 32.14 -2.17 28.90
C SER A 140 31.31 -1.81 27.63
N SER A 141 31.84 -2.15 26.47
CA SER A 141 31.18 -2.02 25.17
C SER A 141 29.92 -2.87 25.00
N ILE A 142 29.82 -4.09 25.57
CA ILE A 142 28.62 -4.94 25.48
C ILE A 142 27.50 -4.34 26.31
N SER A 143 27.81 -3.91 27.54
CA SER A 143 26.84 -3.26 28.42
C SER A 143 26.32 -1.92 27.81
N GLN A 144 27.22 -1.16 27.20
CA GLN A 144 26.82 0.09 26.54
C GLN A 144 25.90 -0.17 25.35
N ARG A 145 26.22 -1.12 24.47
CA ARG A 145 25.38 -1.50 23.34
C ARG A 145 23.99 -1.98 23.77
N ALA A 146 23.88 -2.73 24.86
CA ALA A 146 22.58 -3.16 25.38
C ALA A 146 21.72 -1.97 25.83
N LYS A 147 22.34 -0.94 26.44
CA LYS A 147 21.65 0.30 26.79
C LYS A 147 21.19 1.09 25.54
N ASP A 148 22.05 1.15 24.54
CA ASP A 148 21.73 1.84 23.28
C ASP A 148 20.50 1.19 22.58
N TYR A 149 20.42 -0.15 22.59
CA TYR A 149 19.26 -0.85 22.06
C TYR A 149 17.99 -0.58 22.88
N GLN A 150 18.09 -0.47 24.21
CA GLN A 150 16.95 -0.11 25.05
C GLN A 150 16.35 1.25 24.63
N VAL A 151 17.18 2.24 24.35
CA VAL A 151 16.74 3.55 23.87
C VAL A 151 15.99 3.43 22.53
N HIS A 152 16.48 2.60 21.60
CA HIS A 152 15.81 2.37 20.33
C HIS A 152 14.46 1.66 20.50
N ILE A 153 14.40 0.64 21.36
CA ILE A 153 13.16 -0.08 21.70
C ILE A 153 12.10 0.88 22.23
N GLU A 154 12.45 1.75 23.17
CA GLU A 154 11.53 2.72 23.77
C GLU A 154 11.01 3.72 22.73
N ARG A 155 11.89 4.21 21.86
CA ARG A 155 11.51 5.13 20.77
C ARG A 155 10.53 4.48 19.78
N ILE A 156 10.81 3.24 19.36
CA ILE A 156 9.93 2.52 18.43
C ILE A 156 8.56 2.25 19.09
N ARG A 157 8.55 1.81 20.35
CA ARG A 157 7.31 1.62 21.09
C ARG A 157 6.49 2.90 21.21
N ALA A 158 7.15 4.04 21.46
CA ALA A 158 6.48 5.34 21.50
C ALA A 158 5.89 5.72 20.14
N MET A 159 6.57 5.44 19.03
CA MET A 159 6.03 5.66 17.69
C MET A 159 4.80 4.79 17.43
N LEU A 160 4.85 3.49 17.73
CA LEU A 160 3.74 2.56 17.54
C LEU A 160 2.51 2.96 18.35
N THR A 161 2.69 3.34 19.62
CA THR A 161 1.58 3.80 20.47
C THR A 161 1.01 5.17 20.07
N ALA A 162 1.79 6.01 19.41
CA ALA A 162 1.32 7.29 18.86
C ALA A 162 0.51 7.09 17.57
N THR A 163 0.87 6.09 16.74
CA THR A 163 0.18 5.76 15.50
C THR A 163 -1.21 5.18 15.76
N ASP A 164 -1.37 4.42 16.86
CA ASP A 164 -2.67 3.85 17.28
C ASP A 164 -3.70 4.96 17.69
N LYS A 165 -3.22 6.19 17.93
CA LYS A 165 -4.05 7.39 18.16
C LYS A 165 -4.24 8.25 16.91
N GLY A 166 -3.97 7.68 15.72
CA GLY A 166 -4.08 8.37 14.44
C GLY A 166 -5.46 8.99 14.21
N PRO A 167 -5.55 10.03 13.34
CA PRO A 167 -6.80 10.74 13.09
C PRO A 167 -7.85 9.72 12.67
N GLY A 168 -8.83 9.52 13.54
CA GLY A 168 -9.96 8.66 13.25
C GLY A 168 -10.55 9.08 11.92
N PHE A 169 -10.56 8.16 10.94
CA PHE A 169 -11.44 8.29 9.81
C PHE A 169 -12.86 8.25 10.39
N SER A 170 -13.42 9.43 10.66
CA SER A 170 -14.84 9.59 10.95
C SER A 170 -15.60 8.96 9.80
N GLN A 171 -16.42 7.96 10.14
CA GLN A 171 -17.31 7.23 9.25
C GLN A 171 -18.29 8.18 8.53
#